data_37e59826b07b3b2557ce93a0f52864c7
#
_entry.id   37e59826b07b3b2557ce93a0f52864c7
#
_cell.length_a   1.000
_cell.length_b   1.000
_cell.length_c   1.000
_cell.angle_alpha   90.00
_cell.angle_beta   90.00
_cell.angle_gamma   90.00
#
_symmetry.space_group_name_H-M   'P 1'
#
loop_
_entity.id
_entity.type
_entity.pdbx_description
1 polymer ?
#
loop_
_entity_poly.entity_id
_entity_poly.type
_entity_poly.pdbx_seq_one_letter_code
_entity_poly.pdbx_strand_id
1 'polypeptide(L)'
;VDNSEDSLKSAIEIALAGNLFDAGAAQAVQNVVGGSSFKGDSNKFAFKNSEDLQFAFEASRKRVRNSEWLCDDLDELRANEYDRVCVFCDNAGADVLGMTLLARELAKRTKGAKVALVANELAALNDVTINELEEFYQVCEQHDPEYLQLYRENGKIALLSSGQASTLLNLNATGKDINDWVKREDTVGGVDMEGKKLKWLVVLDGMGRSLESNWECGKYVQPHVDVLNLAMVKSEINAKRLGANVYDCVCKLSNSR
;
A
#
# COMPACT_ATOMS: atom_id res chain seq x y z
N VAL A 1 -6.07 -11.11 -19.17
CA VAL A 1 -4.87 -10.89 -18.34
C VAL A 1 -3.98 -12.06 -18.64
N ASP A 2 -2.79 -11.78 -19.18
CA ASP A 2 -1.82 -12.79 -19.59
C ASP A 2 -1.36 -13.56 -18.34
N ASN A 3 -1.61 -14.87 -18.27
CA ASN A 3 -1.25 -15.74 -17.14
C ASN A 3 0.25 -15.96 -16.96
N SER A 4 1.09 -15.22 -17.68
CA SER A 4 2.55 -15.27 -17.63
C SER A 4 3.17 -14.10 -16.85
N GLU A 5 2.43 -13.05 -16.57
CA GLU A 5 2.94 -11.92 -15.80
C GLU A 5 2.81 -12.21 -14.29
N ASP A 6 3.89 -12.01 -13.55
CA ASP A 6 3.91 -12.15 -12.10
C ASP A 6 2.89 -11.17 -11.45
N SER A 7 1.79 -11.71 -10.96
CA SER A 7 0.68 -10.92 -10.42
C SER A 7 1.08 -10.08 -9.21
N LEU A 8 2.02 -10.57 -8.37
CA LEU A 8 2.53 -9.82 -7.23
C LEU A 8 3.35 -8.61 -7.70
N LYS A 9 4.24 -8.80 -8.69
CA LYS A 9 5.01 -7.69 -9.28
C LYS A 9 4.09 -6.64 -9.87
N SER A 10 3.09 -7.08 -10.63
CA SER A 10 2.10 -6.17 -11.22
C SER A 10 1.33 -5.38 -10.17
N ALA A 11 0.94 -6.02 -9.05
CA ALA A 11 0.26 -5.35 -7.95
C ALA A 11 1.16 -4.30 -7.27
N ILE A 12 2.43 -4.62 -7.00
CA ILE A 12 3.42 -3.68 -6.45
C ILE A 12 3.65 -2.48 -7.40
N GLU A 13 3.81 -2.74 -8.71
CA GLU A 13 3.97 -1.68 -9.71
C GLU A 13 2.75 -0.75 -9.77
N ILE A 14 1.54 -1.31 -9.65
CA ILE A 14 0.29 -0.54 -9.62
C ILE A 14 0.21 0.29 -8.33
N ALA A 15 0.58 -0.28 -7.20
CA ALA A 15 0.63 0.41 -5.92
C ALA A 15 1.59 1.61 -5.97
N LEU A 16 2.82 1.41 -6.41
CA LEU A 16 3.80 2.48 -6.58
C LEU A 16 3.36 3.53 -7.61
N ALA A 17 2.70 3.11 -8.69
CA ALA A 17 2.14 4.03 -9.68
C ALA A 17 1.00 4.86 -9.09
N GLY A 18 0.15 4.27 -8.25
CA GLY A 18 -0.90 4.96 -7.50
C GLY A 18 -0.32 5.99 -6.54
N ASN A 19 0.71 5.62 -5.81
CA ASN A 19 1.41 6.51 -4.90
C ASN A 19 2.10 7.69 -5.61
N LEU A 20 2.62 7.49 -6.83
CA LEU A 20 3.11 8.58 -7.68
C LEU A 20 1.96 9.48 -8.14
N PHE A 21 0.81 8.88 -8.46
CA PHE A 21 -0.38 9.54 -8.98
C PHE A 21 -1.22 10.24 -7.90
N ASP A 22 -0.64 10.52 -6.77
CA ASP A 22 -1.24 11.19 -5.64
C ASP A 22 -1.65 12.63 -6.02
N ALA A 23 -2.91 12.99 -5.74
CA ALA A 23 -3.46 14.32 -6.02
C ALA A 23 -2.74 15.44 -5.24
N GLY A 24 -2.13 15.12 -4.11
CA GLY A 24 -1.27 16.05 -3.35
C GLY A 24 0.06 16.32 -4.05
N ALA A 25 0.45 15.51 -5.02
CA ALA A 25 1.68 15.62 -5.80
C ALA A 25 1.41 16.05 -7.25
N ALA A 26 0.46 16.97 -7.48
CA ALA A 26 0.09 17.46 -8.83
C ALA A 26 1.30 17.84 -9.69
N GLN A 27 2.33 18.45 -9.08
CA GLN A 27 3.59 18.77 -9.73
C GLN A 27 4.36 17.51 -10.14
N ALA A 28 4.29 16.46 -9.33
CA ALA A 28 4.95 15.18 -9.65
C ALA A 28 4.32 14.53 -10.88
N VAL A 29 3.00 14.52 -10.96
CA VAL A 29 2.26 14.01 -12.13
C VAL A 29 2.60 14.82 -13.38
N GLN A 30 2.67 16.14 -13.31
CA GLN A 30 3.10 16.99 -14.43
C GLN A 30 4.51 16.65 -14.91
N ASN A 31 5.45 16.47 -14.00
CA ASN A 31 6.84 16.16 -14.32
C ASN A 31 6.99 14.76 -14.93
N VAL A 32 6.13 13.83 -14.57
CA VAL A 32 6.16 12.44 -15.03
C VAL A 32 5.47 12.24 -16.37
N VAL A 33 4.31 12.84 -16.56
CA VAL A 33 3.51 12.69 -17.78
C VAL A 33 4.09 13.51 -18.93
N GLY A 34 4.92 14.51 -18.64
CA GLY A 34 5.73 15.25 -19.60
C GLY A 34 4.96 15.72 -20.84
N GLY A 35 4.16 16.76 -20.75
CA GLY A 35 3.49 17.27 -21.91
C GLY A 35 2.90 18.66 -21.73
N SER A 36 3.14 19.51 -22.73
CA SER A 36 2.51 20.84 -22.88
C SER A 36 0.97 20.81 -22.98
N SER A 37 0.38 19.62 -22.99
CA SER A 37 -1.07 19.40 -23.06
C SER A 37 -1.79 19.62 -21.72
N PHE A 38 -1.09 19.52 -20.61
CA PHE A 38 -1.64 19.82 -19.29
C PHE A 38 -1.39 21.28 -18.91
N LYS A 39 -1.96 22.20 -19.68
CA LYS A 39 -2.07 23.62 -19.29
C LYS A 39 -3.23 23.79 -18.32
N GLY A 40 -3.08 23.33 -17.11
CA GLY A 40 -3.96 23.60 -15.98
C GLY A 40 -3.35 24.68 -15.08
N ASP A 41 -4.19 25.55 -14.58
CA ASP A 41 -3.86 26.51 -13.53
C ASP A 41 -3.24 25.75 -12.36
N SER A 42 -2.07 26.15 -11.87
CA SER A 42 -1.25 25.46 -10.88
C SER A 42 -1.96 25.14 -9.54
N ASN A 43 -3.18 25.61 -9.37
CA ASN A 43 -4.00 25.44 -8.17
C ASN A 43 -5.23 24.50 -8.35
N LYS A 44 -5.47 23.94 -9.53
CA LYS A 44 -6.58 23.01 -9.76
C LYS A 44 -6.15 21.95 -10.76
N PHE A 45 -5.56 20.87 -10.24
CA PHE A 45 -5.35 19.66 -11.03
C PHE A 45 -6.69 18.96 -11.20
N ALA A 46 -7.36 19.19 -12.31
CA ALA A 46 -8.55 18.48 -12.69
C ALA A 46 -8.29 17.79 -14.03
N PHE A 47 -8.33 16.45 -14.04
CA PHE A 47 -8.43 15.71 -15.29
C PHE A 47 -9.75 16.07 -15.96
N LYS A 48 -9.70 16.33 -17.27
CA LYS A 48 -10.89 16.79 -18.00
C LYS A 48 -11.90 15.66 -18.22
N ASN A 49 -11.43 14.43 -18.25
CA ASN A 49 -12.24 13.23 -18.49
C ASN A 49 -11.50 11.97 -18.00
N SER A 50 -12.18 10.82 -18.07
CA SER A 50 -11.63 9.53 -17.67
C SER A 50 -10.46 9.06 -18.56
N GLU A 51 -10.39 9.47 -19.81
CA GLU A 51 -9.31 9.09 -20.75
C GLU A 51 -7.99 9.76 -20.36
N ASP A 52 -8.04 11.06 -19.99
CA ASP A 52 -6.86 11.79 -19.47
C ASP A 52 -6.34 11.15 -18.18
N LEU A 53 -7.25 10.74 -17.30
CA LEU A 53 -6.92 10.06 -16.04
C LEU A 53 -6.23 8.72 -16.30
N GLN A 54 -6.80 7.90 -17.18
CA GLN A 54 -6.24 6.60 -17.54
C GLN A 54 -4.87 6.75 -18.19
N PHE A 55 -4.72 7.69 -19.14
CA PHE A 55 -3.44 7.96 -19.80
C PHE A 55 -2.35 8.36 -18.77
N ALA A 56 -2.68 9.25 -17.84
CA ALA A 56 -1.73 9.68 -16.82
C ALA A 56 -1.33 8.54 -15.87
N PHE A 57 -2.29 7.69 -15.49
CA PHE A 57 -2.01 6.51 -14.66
C PHE A 57 -1.11 5.50 -15.38
N GLU A 58 -1.38 5.21 -16.65
CA GLU A 58 -0.54 4.32 -17.47
C GLU A 58 0.88 4.89 -17.69
N ALA A 59 1.02 6.21 -17.82
CA ALA A 59 2.33 6.85 -17.87
C ALA A 59 3.10 6.67 -16.55
N SER A 60 2.42 6.77 -15.39
CA SER A 60 2.99 6.49 -14.08
C SER A 60 3.44 5.04 -13.96
N ARG A 61 2.62 4.07 -14.37
CA ARG A 61 2.98 2.64 -14.39
C ARG A 61 4.21 2.38 -15.28
N LYS A 62 4.23 2.97 -16.47
CA LYS A 62 5.39 2.82 -17.39
C LYS A 62 6.66 3.40 -16.77
N ARG A 63 6.56 4.50 -16.03
CA ARG A 63 7.71 5.06 -15.31
C ARG A 63 8.21 4.10 -14.25
N VAL A 64 7.33 3.60 -13.38
CA VAL A 64 7.68 2.64 -12.32
C VAL A 64 8.39 1.41 -12.91
N ARG A 65 7.88 0.85 -14.00
CA ARG A 65 8.47 -0.32 -14.68
C ARG A 65 9.86 -0.07 -15.25
N ASN A 66 10.13 1.14 -15.73
CA ASN A 66 11.37 1.50 -16.41
C ASN A 66 12.39 2.19 -15.49
N SER A 67 12.04 2.46 -14.23
CA SER A 67 12.94 3.06 -13.26
C SER A 67 13.80 2.01 -12.57
N GLU A 68 15.02 2.36 -12.21
CA GLU A 68 15.76 1.66 -11.17
C GLU A 68 15.12 2.02 -9.81
N TRP A 69 14.93 1.03 -8.95
CA TRP A 69 14.37 1.25 -7.64
C TRP A 69 15.50 1.45 -6.63
N LEU A 70 15.32 2.38 -5.70
CA LEU A 70 16.27 2.59 -4.59
C LEU A 70 16.44 1.32 -3.76
N CYS A 71 15.33 0.63 -3.51
CA CYS A 71 15.29 -0.69 -2.90
C CYS A 71 14.32 -1.56 -3.71
N ASP A 72 14.75 -2.75 -4.08
CA ASP A 72 13.94 -3.75 -4.77
C ASP A 72 14.12 -5.12 -4.09
N ASP A 73 13.36 -5.32 -3.02
CA ASP A 73 13.32 -6.60 -2.29
C ASP A 73 12.13 -7.47 -2.74
N LEU A 74 11.64 -7.29 -3.98
CA LEU A 74 10.51 -8.02 -4.52
C LEU A 74 10.75 -9.54 -4.53
N ASP A 75 11.96 -9.98 -4.86
CA ASP A 75 12.29 -11.41 -4.89
C ASP A 75 12.31 -11.99 -3.47
N GLU A 76 12.76 -11.24 -2.47
CA GLU A 76 12.69 -11.66 -1.06
C GLU A 76 11.23 -11.70 -0.58
N LEU A 77 10.41 -10.70 -0.92
CA LEU A 77 8.98 -10.72 -0.62
C LEU A 77 8.29 -11.91 -1.28
N ARG A 78 8.65 -12.24 -2.51
CA ARG A 78 8.12 -13.36 -3.29
C ARG A 78 8.50 -14.71 -2.70
N ALA A 79 9.68 -14.84 -2.14
CA ALA A 79 10.16 -16.08 -1.50
C ALA A 79 9.51 -16.36 -0.14
N ASN A 80 8.83 -15.38 0.45
CA ASN A 80 8.17 -15.50 1.74
C ASN A 80 6.67 -15.72 1.62
N GLU A 81 6.12 -16.53 2.53
CA GLU A 81 4.68 -16.68 2.75
C GLU A 81 4.31 -16.06 4.09
N TYR A 82 3.15 -15.37 4.11
CA TYR A 82 2.66 -14.69 5.31
C TYR A 82 1.27 -15.20 5.67
N ASP A 83 1.08 -15.52 6.95
CA ASP A 83 -0.20 -15.96 7.48
C ASP A 83 -1.12 -14.77 7.79
N ARG A 84 -0.54 -13.63 8.16
CA ARG A 84 -1.24 -12.38 8.52
C ARG A 84 -0.55 -11.18 7.89
N VAL A 85 -1.34 -10.28 7.34
CA VAL A 85 -0.85 -9.07 6.69
C VAL A 85 -1.65 -7.86 7.15
N CYS A 86 -0.97 -6.78 7.57
CA CYS A 86 -1.56 -5.47 7.81
C CYS A 86 -1.04 -4.49 6.76
N VAL A 87 -1.91 -3.93 5.94
CA VAL A 87 -1.59 -2.93 4.91
C VAL A 87 -2.09 -1.56 5.37
N PHE A 88 -1.19 -0.68 5.77
CA PHE A 88 -1.52 0.70 6.11
C PHE A 88 -1.55 1.54 4.85
N CYS A 89 -2.77 1.86 4.40
CA CYS A 89 -3.03 2.61 3.16
C CYS A 89 -2.72 4.09 3.33
N ASP A 90 -2.20 4.73 2.29
CA ASP A 90 -1.88 6.16 2.25
C ASP A 90 -3.05 6.96 1.63
N ASN A 91 -3.00 7.26 0.35
CA ASN A 91 -3.93 8.20 -0.27
C ASN A 91 -5.19 7.52 -0.83
N ALA A 92 -6.28 8.27 -0.87
CA ALA A 92 -7.49 7.89 -1.61
C ALA A 92 -7.23 7.86 -3.13
N GLY A 93 -8.12 7.21 -3.89
CA GLY A 93 -8.06 7.16 -5.35
C GLY A 93 -7.14 6.07 -5.88
N ALA A 94 -6.19 6.43 -6.74
CA ALA A 94 -5.33 5.46 -7.45
C ALA A 94 -4.41 4.67 -6.50
N ASP A 95 -4.02 5.27 -5.39
CA ASP A 95 -3.15 4.64 -4.38
C ASP A 95 -3.90 3.50 -3.67
N VAL A 96 -5.07 3.78 -3.12
CA VAL A 96 -5.89 2.74 -2.47
C VAL A 96 -6.29 1.62 -3.43
N LEU A 97 -6.48 1.91 -4.74
CA LEU A 97 -6.68 0.88 -5.75
C LEU A 97 -5.47 -0.07 -5.83
N GLY A 98 -4.27 0.48 -5.84
CA GLY A 98 -3.03 -0.30 -5.82
C GLY A 98 -2.93 -1.18 -4.56
N MET A 99 -3.24 -0.62 -3.40
CA MET A 99 -3.21 -1.36 -2.14
C MET A 99 -4.26 -2.47 -2.08
N THR A 100 -5.46 -2.28 -2.63
CA THR A 100 -6.47 -3.33 -2.68
C THR A 100 -6.07 -4.48 -3.61
N LEU A 101 -5.42 -4.18 -4.73
CA LEU A 101 -4.86 -5.20 -5.62
C LEU A 101 -3.73 -5.99 -4.94
N LEU A 102 -2.84 -5.31 -4.24
CA LEU A 102 -1.78 -5.95 -3.46
C LEU A 102 -2.36 -6.84 -2.35
N ALA A 103 -3.34 -6.36 -1.60
CA ALA A 103 -4.04 -7.12 -0.57
C ALA A 103 -4.68 -8.40 -1.13
N ARG A 104 -5.32 -8.31 -2.30
CA ARG A 104 -5.88 -9.46 -3.01
C ARG A 104 -4.82 -10.50 -3.35
N GLU A 105 -3.70 -10.09 -3.92
CA GLU A 105 -2.63 -11.01 -4.28
C GLU A 105 -2.01 -11.66 -3.03
N LEU A 106 -1.79 -10.90 -1.97
CA LEU A 106 -1.28 -11.45 -0.70
C LEU A 106 -2.28 -12.43 -0.05
N ALA A 107 -3.59 -12.14 -0.08
CA ALA A 107 -4.62 -13.03 0.45
C ALA A 107 -4.73 -14.36 -0.31
N LYS A 108 -4.29 -14.42 -1.56
CA LYS A 108 -4.32 -15.61 -2.41
C LYS A 108 -3.10 -16.51 -2.24
N ARG A 109 -1.96 -15.95 -1.86
CA ARG A 109 -0.67 -16.67 -1.83
C ARG A 109 -0.63 -17.80 -0.82
N THR A 110 -1.20 -17.58 0.36
CA THR A 110 -1.25 -18.59 1.43
C THR A 110 -2.69 -18.98 1.72
N LYS A 111 -2.97 -20.31 1.81
CA LYS A 111 -4.34 -20.81 1.97
C LYS A 111 -5.07 -20.23 3.18
N GLY A 112 -4.37 -20.02 4.29
CA GLY A 112 -4.90 -19.47 5.53
C GLY A 112 -4.64 -17.98 5.74
N ALA A 113 -4.08 -17.28 4.72
CA ALA A 113 -3.73 -15.87 4.86
C ALA A 113 -4.94 -15.00 5.14
N LYS A 114 -4.75 -14.04 6.05
CA LYS A 114 -5.70 -12.96 6.32
C LYS A 114 -5.02 -11.62 6.18
N VAL A 115 -5.66 -10.70 5.51
CA VAL A 115 -5.14 -9.37 5.19
C VAL A 115 -6.07 -8.31 5.75
N ALA A 116 -5.55 -7.37 6.52
CA ALA A 116 -6.25 -6.16 6.92
C ALA A 116 -5.77 -4.97 6.09
N LEU A 117 -6.68 -4.27 5.45
CA LEU A 117 -6.47 -2.94 4.91
C LEU A 117 -6.82 -1.93 5.99
N VAL A 118 -5.89 -1.04 6.31
CA VAL A 118 -6.00 -0.11 7.43
C VAL A 118 -5.97 1.31 6.91
N ALA A 119 -7.02 2.08 7.17
CA ALA A 119 -7.16 3.48 6.77
C ALA A 119 -7.25 4.41 7.97
N ASN A 120 -7.11 5.72 7.74
CA ASN A 120 -7.30 6.71 8.79
C ASN A 120 -8.72 6.68 9.36
N GLU A 121 -8.87 7.01 10.65
CA GLU A 121 -10.19 7.19 11.27
C GLU A 121 -10.87 8.46 10.78
N LEU A 122 -10.10 9.55 10.68
CA LEU A 122 -10.57 10.85 10.22
C LEU A 122 -9.68 11.37 9.11
N ALA A 123 -10.20 12.31 8.33
CA ALA A 123 -9.49 12.92 7.21
C ALA A 123 -8.19 13.60 7.63
N ALA A 124 -7.11 13.34 6.87
CA ALA A 124 -5.82 13.99 6.98
C ALA A 124 -5.29 14.23 5.56
N LEU A 125 -5.38 15.44 5.07
CA LEU A 125 -5.13 15.80 3.66
C LEU A 125 -5.99 14.95 2.71
N ASN A 126 -5.34 14.18 1.84
CA ASN A 126 -5.96 13.26 0.88
C ASN A 126 -5.80 11.78 1.25
N ASP A 127 -5.37 11.50 2.48
CA ASP A 127 -5.27 10.14 2.97
C ASP A 127 -6.65 9.47 3.04
N VAL A 128 -6.71 8.20 2.68
CA VAL A 128 -7.98 7.45 2.70
C VAL A 128 -8.47 7.26 4.13
N THR A 129 -9.75 7.55 4.36
CA THR A 129 -10.44 7.23 5.61
C THR A 129 -11.08 5.86 5.56
N ILE A 130 -11.42 5.30 6.73
CA ILE A 130 -12.09 3.99 6.78
C ILE A 130 -13.44 4.00 6.05
N ASN A 131 -14.20 5.09 6.15
CA ASN A 131 -15.49 5.21 5.45
C ASN A 131 -15.29 5.21 3.92
N GLU A 132 -14.32 5.97 3.41
CA GLU A 132 -14.00 5.99 1.99
C GLU A 132 -13.46 4.64 1.49
N LEU A 133 -12.67 3.94 2.31
CA LEU A 133 -12.20 2.60 1.99
C LEU A 133 -13.35 1.59 1.90
N GLU A 134 -14.32 1.66 2.80
CA GLU A 134 -15.53 0.82 2.76
C GLU A 134 -16.38 1.09 1.53
N GLU A 135 -16.62 2.37 1.19
CA GLU A 135 -17.33 2.76 -0.03
C GLU A 135 -16.60 2.28 -1.28
N PHE A 136 -15.28 2.44 -1.33
CA PHE A 136 -14.44 1.96 -2.43
C PHE A 136 -14.53 0.43 -2.60
N TYR A 137 -14.51 -0.31 -1.49
CA TYR A 137 -14.63 -1.76 -1.51
C TYR A 137 -15.98 -2.23 -2.02
N GLN A 138 -17.07 -1.53 -1.70
CA GLN A 138 -18.40 -1.81 -2.26
C GLN A 138 -18.43 -1.66 -3.80
N VAL A 139 -17.70 -0.69 -4.33
CA VAL A 139 -17.54 -0.54 -5.79
C VAL A 139 -16.71 -1.70 -6.36
N CYS A 140 -15.61 -2.08 -5.71
CA CYS A 140 -14.82 -3.23 -6.15
C CYS A 140 -15.62 -4.53 -6.20
N GLU A 141 -16.46 -4.79 -5.19
CA GLU A 141 -17.34 -5.97 -5.13
C GLU A 141 -18.34 -6.03 -6.30
N GLN A 142 -18.80 -4.88 -6.80
CA GLN A 142 -19.73 -4.81 -7.94
C GLN A 142 -19.05 -5.12 -9.28
N HIS A 143 -17.76 -4.80 -9.39
CA HIS A 143 -17.00 -4.93 -10.63
C HIS A 143 -16.15 -6.20 -10.71
N ASP A 144 -15.79 -6.78 -9.58
CA ASP A 144 -14.98 -8.00 -9.51
C ASP A 144 -15.48 -8.92 -8.39
N PRO A 145 -16.11 -10.04 -8.73
CA PRO A 145 -16.64 -11.01 -7.76
C PRO A 145 -15.57 -11.59 -6.81
N GLU A 146 -14.28 -11.54 -7.17
CA GLU A 146 -13.21 -12.02 -6.31
C GLU A 146 -13.08 -11.19 -5.03
N TYR A 147 -13.34 -9.87 -5.10
CA TYR A 147 -13.37 -9.01 -3.91
C TYR A 147 -14.51 -9.38 -2.97
N LEU A 148 -15.71 -9.63 -3.52
CA LEU A 148 -16.84 -10.10 -2.75
C LEU A 148 -16.50 -11.42 -2.02
N GLN A 149 -15.92 -12.37 -2.74
CA GLN A 149 -15.53 -13.66 -2.18
C GLN A 149 -14.48 -13.51 -1.06
N LEU A 150 -13.41 -12.74 -1.28
CA LEU A 150 -12.33 -12.59 -0.30
C LEU A 150 -12.75 -11.81 0.94
N TYR A 151 -13.59 -10.80 0.77
CA TYR A 151 -14.00 -9.91 1.87
C TYR A 151 -15.24 -10.45 2.61
N ARG A 152 -16.35 -10.71 1.90
CA ARG A 152 -17.61 -11.06 2.54
C ARG A 152 -17.76 -12.55 2.84
N GLU A 153 -17.40 -13.41 1.89
CA GLU A 153 -17.67 -14.83 2.01
C GLU A 153 -16.59 -15.57 2.81
N ASN A 154 -15.32 -15.32 2.51
CA ASN A 154 -14.21 -16.05 3.13
C ASN A 154 -13.60 -15.33 4.34
N GLY A 155 -13.90 -14.05 4.55
CA GLY A 155 -13.32 -13.24 5.62
C GLY A 155 -11.78 -13.16 5.58
N LYS A 156 -11.19 -13.30 4.40
CA LYS A 156 -9.74 -13.21 4.21
C LYS A 156 -9.25 -11.77 4.21
N ILE A 157 -10.11 -10.83 3.83
CA ILE A 157 -9.80 -9.40 3.85
C ILE A 157 -10.67 -8.74 4.93
N ALA A 158 -10.07 -7.85 5.69
CA ALA A 158 -10.73 -7.01 6.67
C ALA A 158 -10.41 -5.54 6.38
N LEU A 159 -11.37 -4.64 6.63
CA LEU A 159 -11.18 -3.20 6.56
C LEU A 159 -11.20 -2.66 7.98
N LEU A 160 -10.18 -1.91 8.38
CA LEU A 160 -9.99 -1.48 9.77
C LEU A 160 -9.64 0.00 9.85
N SER A 161 -10.08 0.67 10.93
CA SER A 161 -9.62 1.99 11.29
C SER A 161 -8.26 1.94 11.99
N SER A 162 -7.34 2.83 11.59
CA SER A 162 -6.06 3.00 12.30
C SER A 162 -6.23 3.63 13.69
N GLY A 163 -7.37 4.28 13.94
CA GLY A 163 -7.58 5.13 15.12
C GLY A 163 -6.80 6.45 15.07
N GLN A 164 -6.22 6.79 13.92
CA GLN A 164 -5.40 8.00 13.71
C GLN A 164 -6.00 8.89 12.63
N ALA A 165 -5.61 10.17 12.66
CA ALA A 165 -5.96 11.19 11.68
C ALA A 165 -4.68 11.94 11.30
N SER A 166 -3.77 11.26 10.60
CA SER A 166 -2.44 11.79 10.30
C SER A 166 -1.90 11.20 9.00
N THR A 167 -1.14 11.98 8.27
CA THR A 167 -0.35 11.55 7.12
C THR A 167 0.89 10.75 7.52
N LEU A 168 1.26 10.77 8.80
CA LEU A 168 2.28 9.93 9.41
C LEU A 168 1.61 8.78 10.15
N LEU A 169 2.37 7.74 10.48
CA LEU A 169 1.86 6.60 11.24
C LEU A 169 2.69 6.36 12.50
N ASN A 170 2.00 6.35 13.64
CA ASN A 170 2.56 5.90 14.90
C ASN A 170 2.08 4.46 15.19
N LEU A 171 2.94 3.48 14.94
CA LEU A 171 2.62 2.06 15.16
C LEU A 171 2.37 1.72 16.64
N ASN A 172 2.85 2.56 17.59
CA ASN A 172 2.60 2.35 19.02
C ASN A 172 1.25 2.91 19.50
N ALA A 173 0.53 3.65 18.64
CA ALA A 173 -0.74 4.29 18.96
C ALA A 173 -1.88 3.84 18.03
N THR A 174 -1.84 2.60 17.60
CA THR A 174 -2.91 2.01 16.78
C THR A 174 -4.22 1.89 17.55
N GLY A 175 -5.32 2.14 16.84
CA GLY A 175 -6.67 2.14 17.41
C GLY A 175 -7.17 0.76 17.86
N LYS A 176 -8.37 0.78 18.44
CA LYS A 176 -8.99 -0.43 18.98
C LYS A 176 -9.22 -1.51 17.94
N ASP A 177 -9.62 -1.14 16.73
CA ASP A 177 -9.96 -2.08 15.66
C ASP A 177 -8.78 -2.95 15.26
N ILE A 178 -7.61 -2.34 15.07
CA ILE A 178 -6.36 -3.07 14.78
C ILE A 178 -5.98 -3.95 15.96
N ASN A 179 -6.00 -3.40 17.17
CA ASN A 179 -5.60 -4.14 18.37
C ASN A 179 -6.50 -5.36 18.62
N ASP A 180 -7.80 -5.22 18.40
CA ASP A 180 -8.76 -6.32 18.55
C ASP A 180 -8.59 -7.36 17.41
N TRP A 181 -8.32 -6.90 16.17
CA TRP A 181 -8.06 -7.79 15.04
C TRP A 181 -6.77 -8.59 15.27
N VAL A 182 -5.67 -7.92 15.65
CA VAL A 182 -4.39 -8.59 15.96
C VAL A 182 -4.58 -9.62 17.08
N LYS A 183 -5.24 -9.27 18.19
CA LYS A 183 -5.50 -10.21 19.30
C LYS A 183 -6.34 -11.42 18.88
N ARG A 184 -7.30 -11.22 17.99
CA ARG A 184 -8.15 -12.31 17.48
C ARG A 184 -7.39 -13.22 16.51
N GLU A 185 -6.57 -12.63 15.65
CA GLU A 185 -5.82 -13.36 14.63
C GLU A 185 -4.49 -13.92 15.16
N ASP A 186 -3.93 -13.28 16.18
CA ASP A 186 -2.75 -13.78 16.91
C ASP A 186 -3.26 -14.67 18.05
N THR A 187 -3.55 -15.93 17.72
CA THR A 187 -3.91 -16.92 18.74
C THR A 187 -2.85 -16.96 19.84
N VAL A 188 -3.24 -17.24 21.07
CA VAL A 188 -2.42 -17.10 22.28
C VAL A 188 -0.97 -17.54 22.07
N GLY A 189 -0.05 -16.55 22.01
CA GLY A 189 1.40 -16.79 21.81
C GLY A 189 1.90 -16.75 20.37
N GLY A 190 1.10 -16.23 19.40
CA GLY A 190 1.53 -16.11 17.98
C GLY A 190 1.66 -17.46 17.27
N VAL A 191 0.92 -18.45 17.71
CA VAL A 191 0.87 -19.78 17.10
C VAL A 191 -0.57 -20.09 16.66
N ASP A 192 -0.72 -20.82 15.58
CA ASP A 192 -2.02 -21.34 15.14
C ASP A 192 -2.52 -22.49 16.05
N MET A 193 -3.68 -23.05 15.72
CA MET A 193 -4.25 -24.17 16.47
C MET A 193 -3.40 -25.45 16.43
N GLU A 194 -2.46 -25.53 15.52
CA GLU A 194 -1.51 -26.65 15.35
C GLU A 194 -0.17 -26.38 16.03
N GLY A 195 0.00 -25.21 16.67
CA GLY A 195 1.25 -24.78 17.33
C GLY A 195 2.31 -24.20 16.39
N LYS A 196 1.96 -23.96 15.10
CA LYS A 196 2.83 -23.27 14.14
C LYS A 196 2.85 -21.79 14.44
N LYS A 197 4.04 -21.19 14.50
CA LYS A 197 4.20 -19.76 14.67
C LYS A 197 3.74 -19.02 13.42
N LEU A 198 2.81 -18.06 13.60
CA LEU A 198 2.28 -17.25 12.52
C LEU A 198 3.35 -16.26 12.04
N LYS A 199 3.50 -16.12 10.72
CA LYS A 199 4.35 -15.13 10.10
C LYS A 199 3.52 -13.92 9.66
N TRP A 200 3.95 -12.75 10.08
CA TRP A 200 3.28 -11.48 9.84
C TRP A 200 4.01 -10.61 8.82
N LEU A 201 3.26 -9.87 8.03
CA LEU A 201 3.76 -8.79 7.19
C LEU A 201 3.04 -7.48 7.53
N VAL A 202 3.80 -6.43 7.80
CA VAL A 202 3.29 -5.06 7.90
C VAL A 202 3.70 -4.31 6.67
N VAL A 203 2.76 -3.90 5.84
CA VAL A 203 2.99 -3.07 4.67
C VAL A 203 2.71 -1.62 5.03
N LEU A 204 3.69 -0.76 4.82
CA LEU A 204 3.63 0.67 5.07
C LEU A 204 3.65 1.39 3.72
N ASP A 205 2.48 1.87 3.32
CA ASP A 205 2.29 2.56 2.06
C ASP A 205 2.55 4.06 2.19
N GLY A 206 3.17 4.63 1.15
CA GLY A 206 3.38 6.05 0.98
C GLY A 206 4.54 6.67 1.74
N MET A 207 4.89 7.89 1.35
CA MET A 207 6.09 8.57 1.87
C MET A 207 6.00 8.86 3.37
N GLY A 208 4.87 9.36 3.84
CA GLY A 208 4.68 9.73 5.24
C GLY A 208 4.75 8.53 6.19
N ARG A 209 3.98 7.48 5.89
CA ARG A 209 3.89 6.27 6.73
C ARG A 209 5.14 5.42 6.65
N SER A 210 5.73 5.29 5.49
CA SER A 210 6.88 4.43 5.21
C SER A 210 8.21 5.16 5.45
N LEU A 211 8.50 6.19 4.63
CA LEU A 211 9.84 6.78 4.60
C LEU A 211 10.08 7.73 5.77
N GLU A 212 9.10 8.56 6.14
CA GLU A 212 9.29 9.61 7.13
C GLU A 212 9.17 9.11 8.56
N SER A 213 8.17 8.28 8.86
CA SER A 213 7.90 7.85 10.24
C SER A 213 8.41 6.46 10.59
N ASN A 214 8.57 5.55 9.62
CA ASN A 214 8.83 4.14 9.92
C ASN A 214 9.92 3.46 9.07
N TRP A 215 10.88 4.22 8.52
CA TRP A 215 11.94 3.68 7.65
C TRP A 215 12.75 2.53 8.28
N GLU A 216 13.00 2.62 9.57
CA GLU A 216 13.85 1.69 10.32
C GLU A 216 13.05 0.75 11.23
N CYS A 217 11.71 0.78 11.17
CA CYS A 217 10.87 0.06 12.14
C CYS A 217 11.07 -1.46 12.10
N GLY A 218 11.46 -2.03 10.96
CA GLY A 218 11.79 -3.46 10.85
C GLY A 218 12.85 -3.95 11.84
N LYS A 219 13.73 -3.05 12.31
CA LYS A 219 14.74 -3.39 13.33
C LYS A 219 14.17 -3.62 14.73
N TYR A 220 12.93 -3.17 14.98
CA TYR A 220 12.30 -3.15 16.30
C TYR A 220 11.07 -4.06 16.40
N VAL A 221 10.71 -4.74 15.32
CA VAL A 221 9.59 -5.69 15.33
C VAL A 221 10.01 -7.07 15.86
N GLN A 222 9.04 -7.89 16.19
CA GLN A 222 9.27 -9.27 16.63
C GLN A 222 9.89 -10.13 15.48
N PRO A 223 10.67 -11.17 15.79
CA PRO A 223 11.36 -11.98 14.77
C PRO A 223 10.46 -12.67 13.74
N HIS A 224 9.15 -12.75 13.99
CA HIS A 224 8.17 -13.34 13.09
C HIS A 224 7.38 -12.30 12.30
N VAL A 225 7.77 -11.03 12.39
CA VAL A 225 7.15 -9.91 11.70
C VAL A 225 8.14 -9.32 10.72
N ASP A 226 7.77 -9.29 9.45
CA ASP A 226 8.50 -8.53 8.43
C ASP A 226 7.76 -7.21 8.17
N VAL A 227 8.52 -6.20 7.76
CA VAL A 227 7.99 -4.88 7.40
C VAL A 227 8.35 -4.57 5.96
N LEU A 228 7.35 -4.29 5.14
CA LEU A 228 7.50 -3.83 3.77
C LEU A 228 7.25 -2.31 3.71
N ASN A 229 8.30 -1.55 3.45
CA ASN A 229 8.19 -0.14 3.10
C ASN A 229 7.95 -0.03 1.59
N LEU A 230 6.78 0.49 1.20
CA LEU A 230 6.36 0.62 -0.19
C LEU A 230 6.00 2.08 -0.46
N ALA A 231 6.84 2.79 -1.20
CA ALA A 231 6.65 4.22 -1.42
C ALA A 231 7.43 4.74 -2.62
N MET A 232 7.08 5.94 -3.04
CA MET A 232 7.89 6.74 -3.94
C MET A 232 8.48 7.93 -3.20
N VAL A 233 9.75 8.24 -3.47
CA VAL A 233 10.43 9.41 -2.91
C VAL A 233 9.93 10.67 -3.62
N LYS A 234 9.08 11.49 -2.96
CA LYS A 234 8.44 12.67 -3.57
C LYS A 234 9.05 14.01 -3.12
N SER A 235 10.03 14.01 -2.22
CA SER A 235 10.66 15.23 -1.73
C SER A 235 12.18 15.19 -1.78
N GLU A 236 12.81 16.33 -2.07
CA GLU A 236 14.27 16.46 -2.06
C GLU A 236 14.89 16.19 -0.68
N ILE A 237 14.17 16.50 0.40
CA ILE A 237 14.63 16.26 1.77
C ILE A 237 14.77 14.74 2.01
N ASN A 238 13.74 13.97 1.63
CA ASN A 238 13.79 12.52 1.76
C ASN A 238 14.79 11.89 0.79
N ALA A 239 14.86 12.38 -0.45
CA ALA A 239 15.87 11.95 -1.42
C ALA A 239 17.29 12.11 -0.85
N LYS A 240 17.62 13.29 -0.34
CA LYS A 240 18.93 13.56 0.28
C LYS A 240 19.19 12.67 1.51
N ARG A 241 18.20 12.48 2.38
CA ARG A 241 18.32 11.65 3.57
C ARG A 241 18.59 10.18 3.24
N LEU A 242 17.98 9.68 2.17
CA LEU A 242 18.05 8.27 1.78
C LEU A 242 19.15 7.99 0.74
N GLY A 243 19.85 9.02 0.24
CA GLY A 243 20.82 8.87 -0.85
C GLY A 243 20.14 8.51 -2.19
N ALA A 244 18.92 8.96 -2.38
CA ALA A 244 18.05 8.67 -3.50
C ALA A 244 17.86 9.89 -4.41
N ASN A 245 17.16 9.70 -5.52
CA ASN A 245 16.61 10.77 -6.33
C ASN A 245 15.12 10.94 -6.07
N VAL A 246 14.60 12.13 -6.36
CA VAL A 246 13.14 12.34 -6.39
C VAL A 246 12.53 11.45 -7.46
N TYR A 247 11.45 10.75 -7.10
CA TYR A 247 10.72 9.73 -7.87
C TYR A 247 11.39 8.34 -7.93
N ASP A 248 12.44 8.07 -7.16
CA ASP A 248 12.89 6.71 -6.96
C ASP A 248 11.82 5.89 -6.23
N CYS A 249 11.64 4.65 -6.68
CA CYS A 249 10.72 3.70 -6.07
C CYS A 249 11.41 2.95 -4.92
N VAL A 250 10.63 2.60 -3.92
CA VAL A 250 11.06 1.83 -2.76
C VAL A 250 10.12 0.64 -2.57
N CYS A 251 10.68 -0.56 -2.62
CA CYS A 251 10.08 -1.81 -2.17
C CYS A 251 11.10 -2.48 -1.25
N LYS A 252 11.13 -2.06 0.02
CA LYS A 252 12.14 -2.48 1.01
C LYS A 252 11.51 -3.41 2.02
N LEU A 253 11.96 -4.66 2.04
CA LEU A 253 11.60 -5.65 3.05
C LEU A 253 12.62 -5.66 4.17
N SER A 254 12.18 -5.58 5.40
CA SER A 254 13.05 -5.62 6.59
C SER A 254 12.46 -6.47 7.69
N ASN A 255 13.33 -7.15 8.43
CA ASN A 255 12.99 -7.96 9.58
C ASN A 255 13.97 -7.71 10.71
N SER A 256 13.61 -8.10 11.92
CA SER A 256 14.54 -8.15 13.04
C SER A 256 15.41 -9.41 12.87
N ARG A 257 16.63 -9.23 12.38
CA ARG A 257 17.65 -10.27 12.40
C ARG A 257 18.41 -10.25 13.70
#